data_a402567d3f56b4ae6dfa3f2af0e48262
#
_entry.id   a402567d3f56b4ae6dfa3f2af0e48262
#
_cell.length_a   1.000
_cell.length_b   1.000
_cell.length_c   1.000
_cell.angle_alpha   90.00
_cell.angle_beta   90.00
_cell.angle_gamma   90.00
#
_symmetry.space_group_name_H-M   'P 1'
#
loop_
_entity.id
_entity.type
_entity.pdbx_description
1 polymer ?
#
loop_
_entity_poly.entity_id
_entity_poly.type
_entity_poly.pdbx_seq_one_letter_code
_entity_poly.pdbx_strand_id
1 'polypeptide(L)'
;MLCNNSAIDVMDMMMNSMTYLNQHRVFQDQFGRQKRKLRISVTDRCNFKCVYCMPEHPEWMKKHELLSFDELFVFCQFMVQQGIEQIRITGGEPLMRQGVVHFIAQLQQLKSIGLKRISMTSNGHYLVKYAASLKQAGLDDLNISLDSLNAVQFKALTQKEINPVLAGIEAAAQAGLSIKINTVLMKGINEDQIIPLVKWAHNNQFEPRFIEFMPLDGDQKWSSDAVVTEQEILNALSKEFAVHIQHGQGSNPARNYNINGKSVGIISTISNSFCGTCDRLRLNAQGEFFNCLFAQNGLKLKSEIQHLTVAFLENGITQHLYTQSIDLAHAWQAQSDVMQAQLELQDQLANYIWHKAQGYDAIQKTLKQEHSTQPSHARKISMHMIGG
;
A
#
# COMPACT_ATOMS: atom_id res chain seq x y z
N MET A 1 41.58 38.04 1.03
CA MET A 1 40.14 38.36 0.78
C MET A 1 39.61 37.53 -0.43
N LEU A 2 39.64 36.21 -0.38
CA LEU A 2 39.16 35.33 -1.49
C LEU A 2 38.35 34.11 -0.97
N CYS A 3 37.89 34.08 0.28
CA CYS A 3 37.16 32.95 0.83
C CYS A 3 35.63 33.16 1.00
N ASN A 4 35.07 34.32 0.65
CA ASN A 4 33.67 34.64 0.94
C ASN A 4 32.67 34.31 -0.19
N ASN A 5 33.09 34.12 -1.44
CA ASN A 5 32.14 33.91 -2.54
C ASN A 5 31.61 32.47 -2.63
N SER A 6 32.40 31.45 -2.26
CA SER A 6 31.98 30.06 -2.36
C SER A 6 30.89 29.68 -1.32
N ALA A 7 30.95 30.25 -0.14
CA ALA A 7 29.96 29.97 0.92
C ALA A 7 28.60 30.63 0.63
N ILE A 8 28.61 31.82 0.03
CA ILE A 8 27.38 32.54 -0.37
C ILE A 8 26.71 31.82 -1.55
N ASP A 9 27.48 31.39 -2.56
CA ASP A 9 26.96 30.64 -3.72
C ASP A 9 26.33 29.30 -3.30
N VAL A 10 26.92 28.61 -2.31
CA VAL A 10 26.37 27.34 -1.78
C VAL A 10 25.11 27.59 -0.96
N MET A 11 25.06 28.65 -0.16
CA MET A 11 23.88 29.04 0.60
C MET A 11 22.72 29.45 -0.28
N ASP A 12 22.96 30.19 -1.37
CA ASP A 12 21.97 30.57 -2.35
C ASP A 12 21.49 29.35 -3.15
N MET A 13 22.36 28.42 -3.49
CA MET A 13 22.02 27.15 -4.14
C MET A 13 21.18 26.27 -3.21
N MET A 14 21.49 26.20 -1.92
CA MET A 14 20.68 25.49 -0.91
C MET A 14 19.32 26.16 -0.67
N MET A 15 19.28 27.48 -0.56
CA MET A 15 17.99 28.19 -0.43
C MET A 15 17.14 28.05 -1.67
N ASN A 16 17.72 28.08 -2.87
CA ASN A 16 17.02 27.80 -4.12
C ASN A 16 16.54 26.36 -4.20
N SER A 17 17.35 25.38 -3.77
CA SER A 17 16.98 23.95 -3.72
C SER A 17 15.91 23.66 -2.66
N MET A 18 16.00 24.26 -1.48
CA MET A 18 14.93 24.18 -0.47
C MET A 18 13.64 24.86 -0.93
N THR A 19 13.74 25.95 -1.68
CA THR A 19 12.59 26.62 -2.29
C THR A 19 12.00 25.76 -3.40
N TYR A 20 12.84 25.11 -4.21
CA TYR A 20 12.42 24.16 -5.26
C TYR A 20 11.72 22.93 -4.64
N LEU A 21 12.32 22.29 -3.62
CA LEU A 21 11.70 21.17 -2.89
C LEU A 21 10.38 21.59 -2.23
N ASN A 22 10.28 22.82 -1.73
CA ASN A 22 9.06 23.36 -1.14
C ASN A 22 7.96 23.70 -2.16
N GLN A 23 8.31 24.09 -3.37
CA GLN A 23 7.35 24.39 -4.42
C GLN A 23 6.75 23.14 -5.09
N HIS A 24 7.42 21.98 -5.02
CA HIS A 24 7.01 20.73 -5.69
C HIS A 24 6.58 19.65 -4.67
N ARG A 25 6.04 20.06 -3.52
CA ARG A 25 5.74 19.20 -2.36
C ARG A 25 4.71 18.08 -2.58
N VAL A 26 4.04 17.99 -3.70
CA VAL A 26 3.00 16.98 -3.88
C VAL A 26 3.15 16.29 -5.23
N PHE A 27 3.44 15.00 -5.21
CA PHE A 27 3.41 14.20 -6.42
C PHE A 27 2.03 14.22 -7.07
N GLN A 28 1.99 14.54 -8.35
CA GLN A 28 0.77 14.67 -9.13
C GLN A 28 0.97 14.01 -10.50
N ASP A 29 -0.07 13.38 -11.03
CA ASP A 29 -0.05 12.86 -12.39
C ASP A 29 -0.64 13.85 -13.40
N GLN A 30 -0.50 13.54 -14.71
CA GLN A 30 -0.97 14.38 -15.81
C GLN A 30 -2.49 14.67 -15.80
N PHE A 31 -3.27 13.95 -14.96
CA PHE A 31 -4.70 14.17 -14.79
C PHE A 31 -5.03 15.01 -13.55
N GLY A 32 -4.04 15.62 -12.92
CA GLY A 32 -4.22 16.46 -11.74
C GLY A 32 -4.44 15.68 -10.42
N ARG A 33 -4.27 14.35 -10.42
CA ARG A 33 -4.49 13.53 -9.21
C ARG A 33 -3.28 13.58 -8.30
N GLN A 34 -3.39 14.29 -7.18
CA GLN A 34 -2.36 14.34 -6.14
C GLN A 34 -2.22 12.99 -5.44
N LYS A 35 -0.98 12.59 -5.14
CA LYS A 35 -0.66 11.32 -4.48
C LYS A 35 -0.47 11.54 -2.98
N ARG A 36 -1.36 10.94 -2.19
CA ARG A 36 -1.39 11.08 -0.73
C ARG A 36 -1.26 9.76 0.03
N LYS A 37 -1.32 8.63 -0.69
CA LYS A 37 -1.34 7.29 -0.08
C LYS A 37 -0.25 6.40 -0.66
N LEU A 38 0.58 5.84 0.21
CA LEU A 38 1.62 4.88 -0.13
C LEU A 38 1.28 3.52 0.47
N ARG A 39 1.29 2.46 -0.36
CA ARG A 39 1.27 1.08 0.11
C ARG A 39 2.66 0.50 0.01
N ILE A 40 3.10 -0.18 1.06
CA ILE A 40 4.41 -0.80 1.13
C ILE A 40 4.24 -2.28 1.39
N SER A 41 4.67 -3.11 0.43
CA SER A 41 4.83 -4.53 0.65
C SER A 41 6.15 -4.75 1.40
N VAL A 42 6.07 -5.26 2.62
CA VAL A 42 7.28 -5.54 3.40
C VAL A 42 7.83 -6.94 3.13
N THR A 43 7.07 -7.82 2.51
CA THR A 43 7.46 -9.19 2.14
C THR A 43 6.51 -9.74 1.08
N ASP A 44 7.00 -10.63 0.24
CA ASP A 44 6.19 -11.44 -0.67
C ASP A 44 5.66 -12.71 0.00
N ARG A 45 6.26 -13.14 1.13
CA ARG A 45 5.90 -14.36 1.85
C ARG A 45 4.51 -14.27 2.46
N CYS A 46 3.73 -15.35 2.31
CA CYS A 46 2.42 -15.50 2.92
C CYS A 46 2.26 -16.93 3.46
N ASN A 47 1.60 -17.05 4.62
CA ASN A 47 1.20 -18.34 5.18
C ASN A 47 -0.11 -18.90 4.60
N PHE A 48 -0.83 -18.08 3.78
CA PHE A 48 -2.01 -18.48 3.02
C PHE A 48 -1.67 -18.72 1.55
N LYS A 49 -2.51 -19.51 0.87
CA LYS A 49 -2.42 -19.77 -0.58
C LYS A 49 -3.78 -19.53 -1.21
N CYS A 50 -4.23 -18.25 -1.12
CA CYS A 50 -5.53 -17.87 -1.66
C CYS A 50 -5.57 -18.01 -3.18
N VAL A 51 -6.61 -18.66 -3.70
CA VAL A 51 -6.77 -19.01 -5.10
C VAL A 51 -6.79 -17.81 -6.07
N TYR A 52 -7.16 -16.63 -5.55
CA TYR A 52 -7.23 -15.38 -6.31
C TYR A 52 -5.96 -14.51 -6.21
N CYS A 53 -5.00 -14.89 -5.37
CA CYS A 53 -3.84 -14.05 -5.04
C CYS A 53 -2.50 -14.74 -5.32
N MET A 54 -2.37 -16.00 -4.90
CA MET A 54 -1.11 -16.74 -4.91
C MET A 54 -1.11 -17.74 -6.05
N PRO A 55 -0.11 -17.73 -6.95
CA PRO A 55 0.01 -18.73 -7.99
C PRO A 55 0.29 -20.10 -7.36
N GLU A 56 0.04 -21.16 -8.13
CA GLU A 56 0.24 -22.53 -7.66
C GLU A 56 1.71 -22.80 -7.30
N HIS A 57 2.64 -22.21 -8.06
CA HIS A 57 4.08 -22.29 -7.83
C HIS A 57 4.67 -20.88 -7.67
N PRO A 58 4.61 -20.28 -6.45
CA PRO A 58 5.11 -18.94 -6.26
C PRO A 58 6.64 -18.90 -6.28
N GLU A 59 7.20 -17.96 -7.03
CA GLU A 59 8.61 -17.61 -6.96
C GLU A 59 8.82 -16.56 -5.86
N TRP A 60 9.62 -16.94 -4.86
CA TRP A 60 9.85 -16.07 -3.71
C TRP A 60 11.09 -15.20 -3.89
N MET A 61 10.97 -13.94 -3.52
CA MET A 61 12.11 -13.03 -3.43
C MET A 61 13.16 -13.57 -2.47
N LYS A 62 14.45 -13.42 -2.81
CA LYS A 62 15.53 -13.81 -1.91
C LYS A 62 15.67 -12.80 -0.77
N LYS A 63 15.97 -13.27 0.44
CA LYS A 63 16.01 -12.43 1.64
C LYS A 63 16.95 -11.21 1.49
N HIS A 64 18.09 -11.35 0.83
CA HIS A 64 19.05 -10.27 0.60
C HIS A 64 18.62 -9.26 -0.48
N GLU A 65 17.59 -9.60 -1.26
CA GLU A 65 17.02 -8.69 -2.25
C GLU A 65 15.97 -7.75 -1.63
N LEU A 66 15.45 -8.08 -0.46
CA LEU A 66 14.45 -7.25 0.22
C LEU A 66 15.11 -5.99 0.80
N LEU A 67 14.41 -4.87 0.70
CA LEU A 67 14.79 -3.66 1.44
C LEU A 67 14.76 -3.93 2.95
N SER A 68 15.74 -3.42 3.69
CA SER A 68 15.73 -3.40 5.16
C SER A 68 14.60 -2.49 5.70
N PHE A 69 14.30 -2.57 6.99
CA PHE A 69 13.35 -1.64 7.58
C PHE A 69 13.91 -0.22 7.68
N ASP A 70 15.21 -0.05 7.81
CA ASP A 70 15.85 1.26 7.81
C ASP A 70 15.75 1.92 6.42
N GLU A 71 16.01 1.17 5.34
CA GLU A 71 15.81 1.63 3.96
C GLU A 71 14.34 2.00 3.70
N LEU A 72 13.38 1.18 4.18
CA LEU A 72 11.96 1.47 4.08
C LEU A 72 11.57 2.70 4.89
N PHE A 73 12.16 2.91 6.08
CA PHE A 73 11.89 4.08 6.91
C PHE A 73 12.35 5.37 6.26
N VAL A 74 13.59 5.40 5.76
CA VAL A 74 14.15 6.56 5.04
C VAL A 74 13.32 6.90 3.81
N PHE A 75 12.92 5.89 3.03
CA PHE A 75 12.01 6.09 1.90
C PHE A 75 10.65 6.64 2.35
N CYS A 76 10.05 6.11 3.43
CA CYS A 76 8.80 6.63 3.99
C CYS A 76 8.92 8.09 4.42
N GLN A 77 10.02 8.44 5.11
CA GLN A 77 10.30 9.81 5.53
C GLN A 77 10.35 10.75 4.33
N PHE A 78 11.12 10.40 3.31
CA PHE A 78 11.17 11.14 2.06
C PHE A 78 9.77 11.32 1.44
N MET A 79 9.00 10.23 1.31
CA MET A 79 7.66 10.28 0.71
C MET A 79 6.68 11.14 1.52
N VAL A 80 6.76 11.14 2.85
CA VAL A 80 5.94 12.01 3.71
C VAL A 80 6.32 13.47 3.51
N GLN A 81 7.60 13.80 3.37
CA GLN A 81 8.05 15.13 3.01
C GLN A 81 7.53 15.59 1.64
N GLN A 82 7.30 14.65 0.72
CA GLN A 82 6.68 14.90 -0.59
C GLN A 82 5.14 14.88 -0.56
N GLY A 83 4.50 14.91 0.62
CA GLY A 83 3.05 15.05 0.78
C GLY A 83 2.27 13.74 0.90
N ILE A 84 2.94 12.59 1.09
CA ILE A 84 2.24 11.37 1.49
C ILE A 84 1.71 11.51 2.91
N GLU A 85 0.41 11.32 3.08
CA GLU A 85 -0.30 11.47 4.35
C GLU A 85 -0.67 10.13 4.99
N GLN A 86 -0.71 9.06 4.20
CA GLN A 86 -1.13 7.74 4.68
C GLN A 86 -0.19 6.65 4.17
N ILE A 87 0.30 5.82 5.08
CA ILE A 87 1.10 4.64 4.78
C ILE A 87 0.30 3.39 5.14
N ARG A 88 0.22 2.44 4.21
CA ARG A 88 -0.36 1.13 4.45
C ARG A 88 0.69 0.05 4.31
N ILE A 89 0.90 -0.68 5.39
CA ILE A 89 1.78 -1.85 5.42
C ILE A 89 1.01 -3.04 4.84
N THR A 90 1.61 -3.68 3.86
CA THR A 90 1.08 -4.88 3.21
C THR A 90 2.20 -5.90 2.99
N GLY A 91 1.94 -6.88 2.12
CA GLY A 91 2.92 -7.88 1.71
C GLY A 91 2.21 -9.04 1.05
N GLY A 92 2.79 -10.22 1.15
CA GLY A 92 2.01 -11.43 1.26
C GLY A 92 1.27 -11.38 2.61
N GLU A 93 1.94 -11.76 3.70
CA GLU A 93 1.42 -11.49 5.06
C GLU A 93 2.48 -10.69 5.84
N PRO A 94 2.23 -9.42 6.19
CA PRO A 94 3.24 -8.56 6.80
C PRO A 94 3.69 -9.05 8.18
N LEU A 95 2.82 -9.73 8.93
CA LEU A 95 3.14 -10.27 10.26
C LEU A 95 4.11 -11.47 10.22
N MET A 96 4.43 -12.00 9.05
CA MET A 96 5.50 -12.97 8.86
C MET A 96 6.89 -12.35 8.84
N ARG A 97 7.01 -11.05 8.56
CA ARG A 97 8.30 -10.37 8.57
C ARG A 97 8.67 -9.94 9.99
N GLN A 98 9.71 -10.58 10.52
CA GLN A 98 10.25 -10.22 11.84
C GLN A 98 10.66 -8.73 11.86
N GLY A 99 10.28 -8.00 12.93
CA GLY A 99 10.60 -6.58 13.10
C GLY A 99 9.51 -5.62 12.58
N VAL A 100 8.43 -6.11 11.91
CA VAL A 100 7.38 -5.24 11.35
C VAL A 100 6.68 -4.38 12.42
N VAL A 101 6.50 -4.87 13.65
CA VAL A 101 5.92 -4.09 14.76
C VAL A 101 6.83 -2.92 15.14
N HIS A 102 8.15 -3.16 15.20
CA HIS A 102 9.14 -2.11 15.45
C HIS A 102 9.13 -1.05 14.33
N PHE A 103 9.08 -1.49 13.08
CA PHE A 103 8.97 -0.59 11.93
C PHE A 103 7.72 0.30 12.01
N ILE A 104 6.57 -0.24 12.43
CA ILE A 104 5.36 0.55 12.65
C ILE A 104 5.58 1.60 13.74
N ALA A 105 6.25 1.24 14.84
CA ALA A 105 6.59 2.18 15.90
C ALA A 105 7.53 3.29 15.40
N GLN A 106 8.51 2.98 14.55
CA GLN A 106 9.35 3.99 13.91
C GLN A 106 8.54 4.95 13.04
N LEU A 107 7.58 4.46 12.25
CA LEU A 107 6.73 5.30 11.39
C LEU A 107 5.90 6.33 12.17
N GLN A 108 5.65 6.13 13.48
CA GLN A 108 4.97 7.14 14.31
C GLN A 108 5.72 8.47 14.35
N GLN A 109 7.04 8.45 14.28
CA GLN A 109 7.87 9.67 14.26
C GLN A 109 7.54 10.57 13.06
N LEU A 110 7.12 9.98 11.94
CA LEU A 110 6.76 10.71 10.73
C LEU A 110 5.45 11.48 10.86
N LYS A 111 4.66 11.26 11.92
CA LYS A 111 3.45 12.07 12.20
C LYS A 111 3.80 13.52 12.49
N SER A 112 4.96 13.79 13.05
CA SER A 112 5.46 15.17 13.29
C SER A 112 5.74 15.95 12.01
N ILE A 113 5.98 15.26 10.88
CA ILE A 113 6.30 15.88 9.59
C ILE A 113 5.18 15.75 8.54
N GLY A 114 3.99 15.25 8.93
CA GLY A 114 2.82 15.26 8.06
C GLY A 114 2.13 13.92 7.82
N LEU A 115 2.67 12.79 8.30
CA LEU A 115 1.97 11.50 8.23
C LEU A 115 0.73 11.52 9.13
N LYS A 116 -0.44 11.26 8.55
CA LYS A 116 -1.72 11.30 9.28
C LYS A 116 -2.18 9.92 9.73
N ARG A 117 -1.79 8.87 8.99
CA ARG A 117 -2.34 7.52 9.21
C ARG A 117 -1.37 6.41 8.85
N ILE A 118 -1.26 5.43 9.75
CA ILE A 118 -0.53 4.17 9.55
C ILE A 118 -1.55 3.03 9.61
N SER A 119 -1.68 2.27 8.54
CA SER A 119 -2.62 1.17 8.44
C SER A 119 -1.95 -0.12 7.97
N MET A 120 -2.57 -1.26 8.24
CA MET A 120 -2.08 -2.56 7.80
C MET A 120 -3.19 -3.36 7.12
N THR A 121 -2.81 -4.20 6.16
CA THR A 121 -3.67 -5.28 5.64
C THR A 121 -3.06 -6.61 6.08
N SER A 122 -3.86 -7.49 6.66
CA SER A 122 -3.43 -8.80 7.17
C SER A 122 -4.51 -9.86 6.90
N ASN A 123 -4.10 -11.12 6.79
CA ASN A 123 -5.02 -12.26 6.75
C ASN A 123 -5.55 -12.68 8.15
N GLY A 124 -5.15 -11.98 9.20
CA GLY A 124 -5.65 -12.18 10.56
C GLY A 124 -5.03 -13.33 11.36
N HIS A 125 -4.37 -14.27 10.71
CA HIS A 125 -3.91 -15.53 11.33
C HIS A 125 -2.99 -15.33 12.54
N TYR A 126 -2.12 -14.31 12.49
CA TYR A 126 -1.14 -14.05 13.56
C TYR A 126 -1.58 -12.96 14.55
N LEU A 127 -2.78 -12.42 14.43
CA LEU A 127 -3.22 -11.27 15.23
C LEU A 127 -3.36 -11.58 16.71
N VAL A 128 -3.69 -12.83 17.10
CA VAL A 128 -3.69 -13.23 18.53
C VAL A 128 -2.34 -12.89 19.18
N LYS A 129 -1.24 -13.11 18.47
CA LYS A 129 0.11 -12.81 18.96
C LYS A 129 0.47 -11.33 18.92
N TYR A 130 -0.03 -10.58 17.92
CA TYR A 130 0.51 -9.26 17.59
C TYR A 130 -0.43 -8.09 17.85
N ALA A 131 -1.75 -8.31 18.08
CA ALA A 131 -2.74 -7.25 18.15
C ALA A 131 -2.39 -6.17 19.19
N ALA A 132 -2.07 -6.56 20.41
CA ALA A 132 -1.71 -5.62 21.48
C ALA A 132 -0.45 -4.81 21.13
N SER A 133 0.59 -5.46 20.62
CA SER A 133 1.85 -4.79 20.25
C SER A 133 1.69 -3.88 19.02
N LEU A 134 0.84 -4.23 18.06
CA LEU A 134 0.48 -3.36 16.93
C LEU A 134 -0.23 -2.09 17.40
N LYS A 135 -1.16 -2.21 18.37
CA LYS A 135 -1.82 -1.06 18.96
C LYS A 135 -0.84 -0.16 19.70
N GLN A 136 0.05 -0.75 20.52
CA GLN A 136 1.09 -0.01 21.23
C GLN A 136 2.08 0.67 20.28
N ALA A 137 2.41 0.02 19.16
CA ALA A 137 3.26 0.59 18.11
C ALA A 137 2.57 1.74 17.36
N GLY A 138 1.28 2.02 17.63
CA GLY A 138 0.55 3.14 17.07
C GLY A 138 -0.10 2.86 15.71
N LEU A 139 -0.41 1.61 15.39
CA LEU A 139 -1.23 1.28 14.23
C LEU A 139 -2.62 1.91 14.38
N ASP A 140 -3.05 2.69 13.39
CA ASP A 140 -4.33 3.41 13.45
C ASP A 140 -5.52 2.52 13.02
N ASP A 141 -5.35 1.70 11.98
CA ASP A 141 -6.39 0.79 11.49
C ASP A 141 -5.85 -0.47 10.81
N LEU A 142 -6.71 -1.48 10.79
CA LEU A 142 -6.41 -2.80 10.27
C LEU A 142 -7.50 -3.24 9.29
N ASN A 143 -7.10 -3.60 8.07
CA ASN A 143 -7.95 -4.32 7.14
C ASN A 143 -7.64 -5.82 7.29
N ILE A 144 -8.65 -6.63 7.56
CA ILE A 144 -8.49 -8.08 7.69
C ILE A 144 -9.24 -8.76 6.54
N SER A 145 -8.53 -9.65 5.85
CA SER A 145 -9.12 -10.44 4.76
C SER A 145 -9.91 -11.62 5.35
N LEU A 146 -11.21 -11.68 5.03
CA LEU A 146 -12.10 -12.79 5.43
C LEU A 146 -13.12 -13.04 4.32
N ASP A 147 -12.90 -14.08 3.52
CA ASP A 147 -13.66 -14.31 2.29
C ASP A 147 -14.90 -15.19 2.48
N SER A 148 -15.04 -15.84 3.65
CA SER A 148 -16.20 -16.67 4.00
C SER A 148 -16.25 -16.87 5.52
N LEU A 149 -17.47 -17.01 6.06
CA LEU A 149 -17.74 -17.51 7.42
C LEU A 149 -17.96 -19.03 7.44
N ASN A 150 -18.17 -19.65 6.28
CA ASN A 150 -18.25 -21.09 6.15
C ASN A 150 -16.84 -21.71 6.14
N ALA A 151 -16.53 -22.55 7.12
CA ALA A 151 -15.19 -23.11 7.32
C ALA A 151 -14.70 -23.95 6.13
N VAL A 152 -15.58 -24.70 5.49
CA VAL A 152 -15.23 -25.53 4.32
C VAL A 152 -14.89 -24.64 3.13
N GLN A 153 -15.73 -23.64 2.85
CA GLN A 153 -15.52 -22.68 1.77
C GLN A 153 -14.26 -21.81 2.03
N PHE A 154 -14.06 -21.34 3.26
CA PHE A 154 -12.86 -20.59 3.64
C PHE A 154 -11.59 -21.42 3.41
N LYS A 155 -11.61 -22.69 3.81
CA LYS A 155 -10.46 -23.61 3.60
C LYS A 155 -10.23 -23.87 2.11
N ALA A 156 -11.26 -24.00 1.32
CA ALA A 156 -11.13 -24.16 -0.13
C ALA A 156 -10.50 -22.93 -0.80
N LEU A 157 -10.87 -21.72 -0.34
CA LEU A 157 -10.35 -20.46 -0.88
C LEU A 157 -8.91 -20.15 -0.45
N THR A 158 -8.54 -20.47 0.81
CA THR A 158 -7.30 -19.98 1.43
C THR A 158 -6.27 -21.06 1.76
N GLN A 159 -6.69 -22.34 1.72
CA GLN A 159 -5.95 -23.52 2.18
C GLN A 159 -5.61 -23.45 3.69
N LYS A 160 -6.42 -22.76 4.48
CA LYS A 160 -6.24 -22.59 5.94
C LYS A 160 -7.57 -22.74 6.68
N GLU A 161 -7.45 -23.03 7.98
CA GLU A 161 -8.59 -23.07 8.90
C GLU A 161 -9.01 -21.63 9.26
N ILE A 162 -10.32 -21.41 9.40
CA ILE A 162 -10.90 -20.11 9.72
C ILE A 162 -10.70 -19.69 11.20
N ASN A 163 -10.71 -20.64 12.13
CA ASN A 163 -10.72 -20.36 13.58
C ASN A 163 -9.56 -19.45 14.03
N PRO A 164 -8.29 -19.64 13.58
CA PRO A 164 -7.22 -18.71 13.95
C PRO A 164 -7.46 -17.28 13.47
N VAL A 165 -8.16 -17.10 12.34
CA VAL A 165 -8.49 -15.77 11.80
C VAL A 165 -9.57 -15.10 12.65
N LEU A 166 -10.63 -15.82 12.99
CA LEU A 166 -11.70 -15.29 13.86
C LEU A 166 -11.15 -14.91 15.24
N ALA A 167 -10.34 -15.78 15.85
CA ALA A 167 -9.65 -15.46 17.10
C ALA A 167 -8.73 -14.25 16.97
N GLY A 168 -8.04 -14.09 15.83
CA GLY A 168 -7.21 -12.94 15.52
C GLY A 168 -8.01 -11.64 15.40
N ILE A 169 -9.18 -11.68 14.77
CA ILE A 169 -10.10 -10.54 14.65
C ILE A 169 -10.58 -10.12 16.04
N GLU A 170 -10.97 -11.08 16.88
CA GLU A 170 -11.40 -10.83 18.26
C GLU A 170 -10.27 -10.18 19.08
N ALA A 171 -9.04 -10.73 19.02
CA ALA A 171 -7.89 -10.15 19.71
C ALA A 171 -7.58 -8.73 19.25
N ALA A 172 -7.72 -8.44 17.95
CA ALA A 172 -7.53 -7.10 17.41
C ALA A 172 -8.62 -6.11 17.90
N ALA A 173 -9.87 -6.57 18.01
CA ALA A 173 -10.97 -5.78 18.56
C ALA A 173 -10.76 -5.49 20.05
N GLN A 174 -10.37 -6.49 20.84
CA GLN A 174 -10.03 -6.35 22.27
C GLN A 174 -8.87 -5.40 22.50
N ALA A 175 -7.89 -5.37 21.60
CA ALA A 175 -6.77 -4.42 21.63
C ALA A 175 -7.19 -2.98 21.24
N GLY A 176 -8.43 -2.75 20.85
CA GLY A 176 -8.96 -1.44 20.45
C GLY A 176 -8.44 -0.96 19.08
N LEU A 177 -8.12 -1.87 18.17
CA LEU A 177 -7.81 -1.54 16.78
C LEU A 177 -9.09 -1.27 15.99
N SER A 178 -9.08 -0.26 15.12
CA SER A 178 -10.18 -0.04 14.16
C SER A 178 -10.09 -1.08 13.05
N ILE A 179 -11.14 -1.88 12.87
CA ILE A 179 -11.14 -3.04 11.97
C ILE A 179 -12.10 -2.84 10.81
N LYS A 180 -11.65 -3.21 9.61
CA LYS A 180 -12.44 -3.38 8.40
C LYS A 180 -12.25 -4.78 7.86
N ILE A 181 -13.33 -5.42 7.46
CA ILE A 181 -13.31 -6.76 6.90
C ILE A 181 -13.37 -6.67 5.39
N ASN A 182 -12.32 -7.09 4.72
CA ASN A 182 -12.25 -7.14 3.26
C ASN A 182 -12.56 -8.55 2.78
N THR A 183 -13.44 -8.67 1.80
CA THR A 183 -13.87 -9.93 1.18
C THR A 183 -13.74 -9.80 -0.33
N VAL A 184 -12.93 -10.65 -0.96
CA VAL A 184 -12.92 -10.80 -2.41
C VAL A 184 -14.06 -11.74 -2.80
N LEU A 185 -14.97 -11.27 -3.65
CA LEU A 185 -16.10 -12.05 -4.11
C LEU A 185 -15.80 -12.69 -5.47
N MET A 186 -16.05 -14.00 -5.57
CA MET A 186 -15.90 -14.79 -6.79
C MET A 186 -17.20 -15.51 -7.08
N LYS A 187 -17.73 -15.30 -8.29
CA LYS A 187 -19.01 -15.86 -8.73
C LYS A 187 -18.97 -17.38 -8.79
N GLY A 188 -20.03 -18.03 -8.28
CA GLY A 188 -20.11 -19.49 -8.16
C GLY A 188 -19.26 -20.08 -7.02
N ILE A 189 -18.61 -19.22 -6.22
CA ILE A 189 -17.70 -19.66 -5.15
C ILE A 189 -18.16 -19.15 -3.77
N ASN A 190 -18.23 -17.81 -3.56
CA ASN A 190 -18.54 -17.24 -2.24
C ASN A 190 -19.48 -16.03 -2.27
N GLU A 191 -20.22 -15.80 -3.33
CA GLU A 191 -21.25 -14.75 -3.39
C GLU A 191 -22.39 -14.96 -2.39
N ASP A 192 -22.61 -16.19 -1.93
CA ASP A 192 -23.55 -16.55 -0.86
C ASP A 192 -23.14 -15.93 0.50
N GLN A 193 -21.88 -15.48 0.64
CA GLN A 193 -21.36 -14.89 1.88
C GLN A 193 -21.68 -13.40 2.04
N ILE A 194 -22.23 -12.73 1.04
CA ILE A 194 -22.56 -11.30 1.10
C ILE A 194 -23.43 -11.00 2.35
N ILE A 195 -24.56 -11.66 2.50
CA ILE A 195 -25.48 -11.42 3.61
C ILE A 195 -24.92 -11.91 4.96
N PRO A 196 -24.38 -13.14 5.07
CA PRO A 196 -23.79 -13.61 6.31
C PRO A 196 -22.69 -12.69 6.84
N LEU A 197 -21.77 -12.24 5.97
CA LEU A 197 -20.67 -11.37 6.35
C LEU A 197 -21.15 -9.98 6.80
N VAL A 198 -22.15 -9.39 6.14
CA VAL A 198 -22.73 -8.11 6.58
C VAL A 198 -23.34 -8.25 7.96
N LYS A 199 -24.18 -9.27 8.18
CA LYS A 199 -24.82 -9.51 9.50
C LYS A 199 -23.78 -9.72 10.59
N TRP A 200 -22.79 -10.58 10.34
CA TRP A 200 -21.72 -10.87 11.29
C TRP A 200 -20.85 -9.64 11.58
N ALA A 201 -20.40 -8.92 10.55
CA ALA A 201 -19.57 -7.74 10.72
C ALA A 201 -20.31 -6.63 11.48
N HIS A 202 -21.56 -6.37 11.14
CA HIS A 202 -22.38 -5.36 11.81
C HIS A 202 -22.67 -5.72 13.28
N ASN A 203 -22.87 -6.99 13.60
CA ASN A 203 -23.06 -7.43 14.99
C ASN A 203 -21.78 -7.23 15.83
N ASN A 204 -20.61 -7.32 15.20
CA ASN A 204 -19.32 -7.09 15.84
C ASN A 204 -18.78 -5.66 15.67
N GLN A 205 -19.58 -4.72 15.14
CA GLN A 205 -19.22 -3.31 14.92
C GLN A 205 -18.06 -3.11 13.93
N PHE A 206 -17.89 -4.03 12.98
CA PHE A 206 -16.93 -3.93 11.90
C PHE A 206 -17.57 -3.36 10.63
N GLU A 207 -16.75 -2.75 9.77
CA GLU A 207 -17.14 -2.31 8.43
C GLU A 207 -16.80 -3.40 7.41
N PRO A 208 -17.80 -4.13 6.85
CA PRO A 208 -17.55 -5.09 5.77
C PRO A 208 -17.30 -4.34 4.45
N ARG A 209 -16.39 -4.89 3.65
CA ARG A 209 -16.03 -4.36 2.33
C ARG A 209 -15.92 -5.49 1.31
N PHE A 210 -16.76 -5.45 0.31
CA PHE A 210 -16.71 -6.39 -0.80
C PHE A 210 -15.84 -5.84 -1.91
N ILE A 211 -14.98 -6.71 -2.46
CA ILE A 211 -14.00 -6.39 -3.50
C ILE A 211 -14.28 -7.27 -4.69
N GLU A 212 -14.44 -6.68 -5.86
CA GLU A 212 -14.53 -7.44 -7.11
C GLU A 212 -13.24 -8.20 -7.39
N PHE A 213 -13.34 -9.43 -7.87
CA PHE A 213 -12.20 -10.24 -8.26
C PHE A 213 -11.43 -9.57 -9.41
N MET A 214 -10.14 -9.39 -9.23
CA MET A 214 -9.26 -8.66 -10.16
C MET A 214 -8.28 -9.60 -10.87
N PRO A 215 -7.83 -9.27 -12.11
CA PRO A 215 -6.87 -10.08 -12.88
C PRO A 215 -5.44 -9.96 -12.34
N LEU A 216 -5.21 -10.41 -11.10
CA LEU A 216 -3.95 -10.36 -10.37
C LEU A 216 -3.66 -11.69 -9.65
N ASP A 217 -4.17 -12.79 -10.17
CA ASP A 217 -4.11 -14.13 -9.59
C ASP A 217 -2.77 -14.87 -9.88
N GLY A 218 -1.90 -14.31 -10.69
CA GLY A 218 -0.59 -14.88 -11.03
C GLY A 218 -0.64 -16.07 -12.01
N ASP A 219 -1.67 -16.88 -11.97
CA ASP A 219 -1.86 -18.05 -12.87
C ASP A 219 -2.71 -17.72 -14.11
N GLN A 220 -3.20 -16.47 -14.21
CA GLN A 220 -4.05 -16.01 -15.31
C GLN A 220 -5.36 -16.80 -15.45
N LYS A 221 -5.90 -17.30 -14.33
CA LYS A 221 -7.20 -18.01 -14.27
C LYS A 221 -8.38 -17.06 -14.19
N TRP A 222 -8.12 -15.74 -14.04
CA TRP A 222 -9.17 -14.72 -13.97
C TRP A 222 -10.00 -14.68 -15.26
N SER A 223 -11.30 -14.55 -15.10
CA SER A 223 -12.23 -14.25 -16.20
C SER A 223 -13.24 -13.19 -15.73
N SER A 224 -13.79 -12.42 -16.66
CA SER A 224 -14.86 -11.45 -16.38
C SER A 224 -16.11 -12.14 -15.80
N ASP A 225 -16.36 -13.37 -16.19
CA ASP A 225 -17.54 -14.15 -15.75
C ASP A 225 -17.45 -14.58 -14.28
N ALA A 226 -16.23 -14.61 -13.72
CA ALA A 226 -16.00 -14.90 -12.31
C ALA A 226 -16.19 -13.67 -11.39
N VAL A 227 -16.42 -12.48 -11.97
CA VAL A 227 -16.60 -11.25 -11.20
C VAL A 227 -18.02 -11.16 -10.67
N VAL A 228 -18.17 -10.94 -9.36
CA VAL A 228 -19.44 -10.50 -8.75
C VAL A 228 -19.43 -8.97 -8.80
N THR A 229 -20.22 -8.40 -9.68
CA THR A 229 -20.24 -6.95 -9.94
C THR A 229 -20.87 -6.16 -8.79
N GLU A 230 -20.59 -4.86 -8.71
CA GLU A 230 -21.22 -3.94 -7.75
C GLU A 230 -22.75 -4.05 -7.80
N GLN A 231 -23.33 -4.14 -8.99
CA GLN A 231 -24.78 -4.26 -9.16
C GLN A 231 -25.33 -5.60 -8.60
N GLU A 232 -24.62 -6.70 -8.81
CA GLU A 232 -25.00 -7.99 -8.25
C GLU A 232 -24.90 -8.01 -6.72
N ILE A 233 -23.86 -7.34 -6.14
CA ILE A 233 -23.73 -7.17 -4.70
C ILE A 233 -24.91 -6.35 -4.16
N LEU A 234 -25.25 -5.23 -4.79
CA LEU A 234 -26.39 -4.39 -4.40
C LEU A 234 -27.71 -5.14 -4.50
N ASN A 235 -27.92 -5.91 -5.55
CA ASN A 235 -29.10 -6.74 -5.71
C ASN A 235 -29.21 -7.80 -4.61
N ALA A 236 -28.09 -8.43 -4.22
CA ALA A 236 -28.07 -9.39 -3.12
C ALA A 236 -28.41 -8.71 -1.78
N LEU A 237 -27.82 -7.54 -1.49
CA LEU A 237 -28.08 -6.77 -0.28
C LEU A 237 -29.53 -6.29 -0.20
N SER A 238 -30.11 -5.84 -1.32
CA SER A 238 -31.48 -5.30 -1.39
C SER A 238 -32.56 -6.36 -1.16
N LYS A 239 -32.23 -7.66 -1.19
CA LYS A 239 -33.19 -8.73 -0.83
C LYS A 239 -33.52 -8.76 0.65
N GLU A 240 -32.61 -8.28 1.52
CA GLU A 240 -32.77 -8.35 2.97
C GLU A 240 -32.69 -6.98 3.66
N PHE A 241 -32.17 -5.95 3.00
CA PHE A 241 -31.91 -4.65 3.60
C PHE A 241 -32.41 -3.49 2.74
N ALA A 242 -32.78 -2.39 3.39
CA ALA A 242 -32.88 -1.09 2.72
C ALA A 242 -31.46 -0.55 2.48
N VAL A 243 -31.06 -0.39 1.22
CA VAL A 243 -29.72 0.03 0.82
C VAL A 243 -29.77 1.48 0.34
N HIS A 244 -29.02 2.37 0.99
CA HIS A 244 -28.94 3.78 0.62
C HIS A 244 -27.50 4.15 0.29
N ILE A 245 -27.26 4.81 -0.85
CA ILE A 245 -25.94 5.29 -1.20
C ILE A 245 -25.46 6.34 -0.19
N GLN A 246 -24.23 6.21 0.31
CA GLN A 246 -23.55 7.26 1.06
C GLN A 246 -22.63 8.00 0.10
N HIS A 247 -22.92 9.28 -0.14
CA HIS A 247 -22.02 10.11 -0.95
C HIS A 247 -20.70 10.26 -0.21
N GLY A 248 -19.67 9.51 -0.65
CA GLY A 248 -18.31 9.62 -0.15
C GLY A 248 -17.56 10.76 -0.84
N GLN A 249 -16.79 11.52 -0.05
CA GLN A 249 -15.85 12.49 -0.64
C GLN A 249 -14.46 11.87 -0.75
N GLY A 250 -13.77 12.13 -1.86
CA GLY A 250 -12.34 11.86 -2.03
C GLY A 250 -11.98 10.54 -2.71
N SER A 251 -10.75 10.11 -2.48
CA SER A 251 -10.06 9.02 -3.18
C SER A 251 -10.25 7.63 -2.55
N ASN A 252 -11.29 7.43 -1.73
CA ASN A 252 -11.57 6.12 -1.14
C ASN A 252 -11.95 5.12 -2.24
N PRO A 253 -11.33 3.92 -2.27
CA PRO A 253 -11.65 2.92 -3.28
C PRO A 253 -13.06 2.32 -3.08
N ALA A 254 -13.56 2.29 -1.84
CA ALA A 254 -14.87 1.78 -1.52
C ALA A 254 -15.92 2.87 -1.69
N ARG A 255 -16.97 2.59 -2.47
CA ARG A 255 -18.25 3.31 -2.37
C ARG A 255 -18.97 2.77 -1.15
N ASN A 256 -19.42 3.66 -0.31
CA ASN A 256 -20.09 3.29 0.92
C ASN A 256 -21.61 3.34 0.74
N TYR A 257 -22.27 2.35 1.29
CA TYR A 257 -23.72 2.21 1.35
C TYR A 257 -24.16 2.11 2.80
N ASN A 258 -25.25 2.78 3.14
CA ASN A 258 -25.85 2.67 4.46
C ASN A 258 -26.85 1.50 4.45
N ILE A 259 -26.69 0.61 5.42
CA ILE A 259 -27.60 -0.51 5.68
C ILE A 259 -27.96 -0.46 7.16
N ASN A 260 -29.21 -0.10 7.46
CA ASN A 260 -29.71 -0.01 8.84
C ASN A 260 -28.84 0.87 9.76
N GLY A 261 -28.36 2.02 9.26
CA GLY A 261 -27.49 2.95 9.99
C GLY A 261 -26.01 2.59 10.02
N LYS A 262 -25.58 1.45 9.43
CA LYS A 262 -24.18 1.00 9.39
C LYS A 262 -23.64 0.99 7.96
N SER A 263 -22.32 1.18 7.82
CA SER A 263 -21.66 1.24 6.52
C SER A 263 -21.31 -0.14 5.98
N VAL A 264 -21.50 -0.30 4.67
CA VAL A 264 -20.96 -1.39 3.85
C VAL A 264 -20.20 -0.78 2.69
N GLY A 265 -18.95 -1.18 2.47
CA GLY A 265 -18.13 -0.72 1.35
C GLY A 265 -18.18 -1.67 0.15
N ILE A 266 -18.19 -1.14 -1.06
CA ILE A 266 -18.00 -1.94 -2.29
C ILE A 266 -16.84 -1.33 -3.07
N ILE A 267 -15.86 -2.18 -3.42
CA ILE A 267 -14.67 -1.80 -4.19
C ILE A 267 -14.80 -2.40 -5.59
N SER A 268 -15.49 -1.67 -6.46
CA SER A 268 -15.77 -2.05 -7.84
C SER A 268 -14.67 -1.58 -8.79
N THR A 269 -13.60 -2.36 -8.87
CA THR A 269 -12.45 -2.02 -9.72
C THR A 269 -12.71 -2.33 -11.18
N ILE A 270 -13.53 -3.32 -11.47
CA ILE A 270 -13.80 -3.87 -12.80
C ILE A 270 -15.08 -3.27 -13.40
N SER A 271 -16.22 -3.39 -12.68
CA SER A 271 -17.52 -2.98 -13.21
C SER A 271 -17.77 -1.46 -13.16
N ASN A 272 -17.19 -0.77 -12.17
CA ASN A 272 -17.40 0.66 -11.96
C ASN A 272 -16.16 1.31 -11.35
N SER A 273 -15.11 1.50 -12.17
CA SER A 273 -13.78 1.87 -11.68
C SER A 273 -13.74 3.26 -11.03
N PHE A 274 -13.01 3.37 -9.92
CA PHE A 274 -12.78 4.60 -9.16
C PHE A 274 -11.43 5.26 -9.49
N CYS A 275 -10.90 5.02 -10.68
CA CYS A 275 -9.56 5.47 -11.08
C CYS A 275 -9.43 6.99 -11.22
N GLY A 276 -10.53 7.70 -11.48
CA GLY A 276 -10.55 9.15 -11.70
C GLY A 276 -10.01 9.99 -10.53
N THR A 277 -10.09 9.50 -9.29
CA THR A 277 -9.59 10.18 -8.08
C THR A 277 -8.45 9.44 -7.40
N CYS A 278 -7.79 8.49 -8.09
CA CYS A 278 -6.80 7.61 -7.48
C CYS A 278 -5.53 8.35 -7.01
N ASP A 279 -5.30 8.35 -5.71
CA ASP A 279 -4.19 9.00 -5.02
C ASP A 279 -3.13 8.01 -4.48
N ARG A 280 -3.14 6.75 -4.95
CA ARG A 280 -2.31 5.66 -4.40
C ARG A 280 -1.07 5.41 -5.21
N LEU A 281 0.02 5.11 -4.48
CA LEU A 281 1.31 4.65 -4.94
C LEU A 281 1.66 3.34 -4.21
N ARG A 282 2.59 2.56 -4.74
CA ARG A 282 3.02 1.29 -4.17
C ARG A 282 4.53 1.12 -4.25
N LEU A 283 5.12 0.48 -3.24
CA LEU A 283 6.49 -0.02 -3.25
C LEU A 283 6.45 -1.50 -2.88
N ASN A 284 7.06 -2.35 -3.67
CA ASN A 284 7.22 -3.75 -3.31
C ASN A 284 8.43 -3.96 -2.39
N ALA A 285 8.59 -5.17 -1.87
CA ALA A 285 9.63 -5.49 -0.90
C ALA A 285 11.06 -5.44 -1.47
N GLN A 286 11.23 -5.46 -2.79
CA GLN A 286 12.53 -5.33 -3.47
C GLN A 286 12.87 -3.90 -3.89
N GLY A 287 12.01 -2.91 -3.59
CA GLY A 287 12.25 -1.52 -3.99
C GLY A 287 11.79 -1.20 -5.41
N GLU A 288 10.87 -1.98 -5.98
CA GLU A 288 10.23 -1.64 -7.24
C GLU A 288 8.95 -0.84 -6.94
N PHE A 289 8.84 0.33 -7.55
CA PHE A 289 7.78 1.30 -7.29
C PHE A 289 6.75 1.30 -8.42
N PHE A 290 5.47 1.30 -8.04
CA PHE A 290 4.36 1.25 -8.99
C PHE A 290 3.40 2.44 -8.77
N ASN A 291 3.08 3.13 -9.85
CA ASN A 291 2.08 4.20 -9.83
C ASN A 291 0.64 3.67 -9.96
N CYS A 292 0.45 2.41 -10.38
CA CYS A 292 -0.85 1.74 -10.50
C CYS A 292 -0.79 0.29 -10.03
N LEU A 293 -1.90 -0.25 -9.53
CA LEU A 293 -2.06 -1.67 -9.18
C LEU A 293 -1.89 -2.59 -10.41
N PHE A 294 -2.29 -2.12 -11.57
CA PHE A 294 -2.27 -2.86 -12.84
C PHE A 294 -1.06 -2.52 -13.73
N ALA A 295 -0.09 -1.75 -13.22
CA ALA A 295 1.12 -1.45 -13.99
C ALA A 295 1.94 -2.73 -14.19
N GLN A 296 2.30 -3.02 -15.44
CA GLN A 296 3.09 -4.21 -15.80
C GLN A 296 4.56 -4.08 -15.39
N ASN A 297 5.09 -2.85 -15.42
CA ASN A 297 6.48 -2.54 -15.07
C ASN A 297 6.50 -1.47 -13.98
N GLY A 298 7.31 -1.70 -12.96
CA GLY A 298 7.62 -0.74 -11.92
C GLY A 298 8.92 0.00 -12.20
N LEU A 299 9.11 1.11 -11.50
CA LEU A 299 10.37 1.83 -11.45
C LEU A 299 11.27 1.16 -10.39
N LYS A 300 12.44 0.68 -10.78
CA LYS A 300 13.40 0.07 -9.85
C LYS A 300 14.10 1.19 -9.08
N LEU A 301 13.96 1.22 -7.77
CA LEU A 301 14.48 2.27 -6.88
C LEU A 301 15.38 1.73 -5.77
N LYS A 302 15.74 0.45 -5.80
CA LYS A 302 16.52 -0.13 -4.69
C LYS A 302 17.85 0.59 -4.48
N SER A 303 18.61 0.84 -5.56
CA SER A 303 19.90 1.54 -5.52
C SER A 303 19.77 2.97 -4.99
N GLU A 304 18.76 3.70 -5.44
CA GLU A 304 18.49 5.08 -5.04
C GLU A 304 18.07 5.15 -3.56
N ILE A 305 17.21 4.22 -3.11
CA ILE A 305 16.81 4.13 -1.70
C ILE A 305 18.02 3.78 -0.82
N GLN A 306 18.89 2.90 -1.27
CA GLN A 306 20.12 2.54 -0.55
C GLN A 306 21.08 3.73 -0.48
N HIS A 307 21.30 4.41 -1.59
CA HIS A 307 22.13 5.62 -1.62
C HIS A 307 21.58 6.69 -0.65
N LEU A 308 20.29 6.99 -0.71
CA LEU A 308 19.65 7.92 0.20
C LEU A 308 19.80 7.48 1.67
N THR A 309 19.70 6.17 1.96
CA THR A 309 19.82 5.64 3.32
C THR A 309 21.25 5.81 3.85
N VAL A 310 22.26 5.53 3.04
CA VAL A 310 23.68 5.74 3.42
C VAL A 310 23.93 7.22 3.71
N ALA A 311 23.50 8.13 2.82
CA ALA A 311 23.63 9.56 3.01
C ALA A 311 22.97 10.05 4.31
N PHE A 312 21.76 9.56 4.65
CA PHE A 312 21.08 9.87 5.91
C PHE A 312 21.83 9.37 7.13
N LEU A 313 22.37 8.15 7.10
CA LEU A 313 23.14 7.60 8.21
C LEU A 313 24.45 8.36 8.43
N GLU A 314 25.17 8.68 7.38
CA GLU A 314 26.40 9.48 7.44
C GLU A 314 26.13 10.88 7.98
N ASN A 315 25.06 11.54 7.53
CA ASN A 315 24.65 12.84 8.07
C ASN A 315 24.25 12.75 9.56
N GLY A 316 23.53 11.72 9.98
CA GLY A 316 23.17 11.48 11.37
C GLY A 316 24.39 11.26 12.28
N ILE A 317 25.36 10.49 11.84
CA ILE A 317 26.64 10.27 12.54
C ILE A 317 27.40 11.61 12.64
N THR A 318 27.48 12.36 11.56
CA THR A 318 28.15 13.65 11.51
C THR A 318 27.51 14.66 12.45
N GLN A 319 26.19 14.76 12.52
CA GLN A 319 25.47 15.62 13.47
C GLN A 319 25.71 15.20 14.93
N HIS A 320 25.78 13.91 15.23
CA HIS A 320 26.06 13.42 16.59
C HIS A 320 27.50 13.74 17.03
N LEU A 321 28.45 13.65 16.10
CA LEU A 321 29.84 14.00 16.34
C LEU A 321 30.05 15.52 16.43
N TYR A 322 29.15 16.34 15.86
CA TYR A 322 29.19 17.81 15.91
C TYR A 322 29.15 18.35 17.34
N THR A 323 28.49 17.66 18.27
CA THR A 323 28.49 18.03 19.69
C THR A 323 29.86 17.83 20.35
N GLN A 324 30.87 17.27 19.64
CA GLN A 324 32.21 16.92 20.13
C GLN A 324 33.36 17.52 19.32
N SER A 325 33.18 18.66 18.60
CA SER A 325 34.23 19.39 17.83
C SER A 325 34.72 18.73 16.55
N ILE A 326 33.94 18.71 15.48
CA ILE A 326 34.30 18.19 14.17
C ILE A 326 34.19 19.24 13.05
N ASP A 327 35.00 19.00 12.01
CA ASP A 327 35.20 19.81 10.81
C ASP A 327 33.88 20.17 10.10
N LEU A 328 33.58 21.45 10.06
CA LEU A 328 32.41 22.04 9.38
C LEU A 328 32.29 21.58 7.92
N ALA A 329 33.39 21.36 7.24
CA ALA A 329 33.39 20.95 5.84
C ALA A 329 32.76 19.55 5.62
N HIS A 330 33.02 18.58 6.50
CA HIS A 330 32.43 17.24 6.41
C HIS A 330 30.93 17.26 6.70
N ALA A 331 30.45 18.07 7.63
CA ALA A 331 29.02 18.20 7.91
C ALA A 331 28.24 18.85 6.76
N TRP A 332 28.82 19.84 6.11
CA TRP A 332 28.25 20.46 4.92
C TRP A 332 28.18 19.48 3.74
N GLN A 333 29.23 18.68 3.55
CA GLN A 333 29.26 17.66 2.50
C GLN A 333 28.17 16.62 2.72
N ALA A 334 28.06 16.04 3.92
CA ALA A 334 27.04 15.03 4.23
C ALA A 334 25.60 15.57 4.04
N GLN A 335 25.35 16.84 4.38
CA GLN A 335 24.04 17.46 4.14
C GLN A 335 23.77 17.68 2.64
N SER A 336 24.80 18.06 1.89
CA SER A 336 24.73 18.21 0.43
C SER A 336 24.42 16.87 -0.26
N ASP A 337 25.06 15.78 0.18
CA ASP A 337 24.87 14.44 -0.38
C ASP A 337 23.43 13.93 -0.13
N VAL A 338 22.87 14.15 1.06
CA VAL A 338 21.45 13.84 1.34
C VAL A 338 20.54 14.62 0.40
N MET A 339 20.76 15.91 0.24
CA MET A 339 19.95 16.77 -0.62
C MET A 339 20.03 16.33 -2.09
N GLN A 340 21.23 16.00 -2.58
CA GLN A 340 21.42 15.53 -3.93
C GLN A 340 20.69 14.21 -4.16
N ALA A 341 20.81 13.22 -3.26
CA ALA A 341 20.11 11.95 -3.35
C ALA A 341 18.57 12.12 -3.31
N GLN A 342 18.08 13.07 -2.51
CA GLN A 342 16.63 13.40 -2.48
C GLN A 342 16.14 13.98 -3.79
N LEU A 343 16.88 14.90 -4.41
CA LEU A 343 16.52 15.53 -5.68
C LEU A 343 16.49 14.50 -6.81
N GLU A 344 17.50 13.64 -6.90
CA GLU A 344 17.55 12.58 -7.91
C GLU A 344 16.36 11.61 -7.79
N LEU A 345 16.06 11.18 -6.56
CA LEU A 345 14.91 10.31 -6.30
C LEU A 345 13.58 11.01 -6.61
N GLN A 346 13.46 12.31 -6.27
CA GLN A 346 12.26 13.11 -6.54
C GLN A 346 12.00 13.22 -8.04
N ASP A 347 12.99 13.53 -8.85
CA ASP A 347 12.86 13.70 -10.29
C ASP A 347 12.43 12.39 -10.97
N GLN A 348 13.07 11.27 -10.59
CA GLN A 348 12.70 9.96 -11.13
C GLN A 348 11.25 9.58 -10.78
N LEU A 349 10.86 9.79 -9.52
CA LEU A 349 9.50 9.50 -9.06
C LEU A 349 8.48 10.44 -9.70
N ALA A 350 8.76 11.74 -9.77
CA ALA A 350 7.85 12.72 -10.35
C ALA A 350 7.57 12.39 -11.83
N ASN A 351 8.61 12.07 -12.61
CA ASN A 351 8.47 11.66 -14.00
C ASN A 351 7.65 10.37 -14.15
N TYR A 352 7.95 9.33 -13.34
CA TYR A 352 7.21 8.07 -13.40
C TYR A 352 5.74 8.23 -12.97
N ILE A 353 5.47 9.05 -11.95
CA ILE A 353 4.11 9.32 -11.46
C ILE A 353 3.32 10.14 -12.48
N TRP A 354 3.95 11.11 -13.15
CA TRP A 354 3.32 11.92 -14.19
C TRP A 354 2.70 11.06 -15.28
N HIS A 355 3.38 10.00 -15.70
CA HIS A 355 2.94 9.07 -16.75
C HIS A 355 1.96 8.00 -16.28
N LYS A 356 1.34 8.16 -15.10
CA LYS A 356 0.29 7.24 -14.61
C LYS A 356 -0.87 7.20 -15.59
N ALA A 357 -1.29 5.99 -15.99
CA ALA A 357 -2.45 5.79 -16.84
C ALA A 357 -3.74 6.34 -16.20
N GLN A 358 -4.70 6.75 -17.04
CA GLN A 358 -5.98 7.30 -16.60
C GLN A 358 -6.74 6.31 -15.69
N GLY A 359 -6.77 5.03 -16.07
CA GLY A 359 -7.44 4.00 -15.29
C GLY A 359 -7.21 2.59 -15.84
N TYR A 360 -7.93 1.63 -15.27
CA TYR A 360 -7.87 0.23 -15.67
C TYR A 360 -8.20 0.03 -17.16
N ASP A 361 -9.27 0.68 -17.63
CA ASP A 361 -9.71 0.58 -19.03
C ASP A 361 -8.65 1.07 -20.02
N ALA A 362 -7.94 2.14 -19.68
CA ALA A 362 -6.86 2.67 -20.51
C ALA A 362 -5.69 1.66 -20.59
N ILE A 363 -5.32 1.04 -19.46
CA ILE A 363 -4.27 0.00 -19.41
C ILE A 363 -4.69 -1.21 -20.27
N GLN A 364 -5.94 -1.67 -20.15
CA GLN A 364 -6.44 -2.80 -20.93
C GLN A 364 -6.44 -2.53 -22.44
N LYS A 365 -6.77 -1.31 -22.87
CA LYS A 365 -6.69 -0.91 -24.28
C LYS A 365 -5.25 -0.98 -24.80
N THR A 366 -4.30 -0.44 -24.05
CA THR A 366 -2.87 -0.48 -24.41
C THR A 366 -2.36 -1.92 -24.52
N LEU A 367 -2.65 -2.76 -23.53
CA LEU A 367 -2.23 -4.16 -23.54
C LEU A 367 -2.81 -4.96 -24.73
N LYS A 368 -4.07 -4.71 -25.09
CA LYS A 368 -4.69 -5.35 -26.28
C LYS A 368 -4.01 -4.92 -27.59
N GLN A 369 -3.59 -3.67 -27.71
CA GLN A 369 -2.87 -3.16 -28.87
C GLN A 369 -1.46 -3.75 -28.96
N GLU A 370 -0.73 -3.86 -27.87
CA GLU A 370 0.61 -4.45 -27.81
C GLU A 370 0.60 -5.95 -28.13
N HIS A 371 -0.41 -6.71 -27.62
CA HIS A 371 -0.55 -8.14 -27.91
C HIS A 371 -0.90 -8.46 -29.38
N SER A 372 -1.48 -7.51 -30.10
CA SER A 372 -1.73 -7.64 -31.53
C SER A 372 -0.45 -7.53 -32.39
N THR A 373 0.62 -6.96 -31.83
CA THR A 373 1.85 -6.66 -32.58
C THR A 373 3.05 -7.53 -32.19
N GLN A 374 3.07 -8.11 -30.97
CA GLN A 374 4.11 -9.05 -30.51
C GLN A 374 3.56 -10.01 -29.44
N PRO A 375 3.88 -11.35 -29.50
CA PRO A 375 3.61 -12.23 -28.37
C PRO A 375 4.51 -11.84 -27.21
N SER A 376 4.01 -11.01 -26.31
CA SER A 376 4.80 -10.50 -25.19
C SER A 376 4.95 -11.58 -24.11
N HIS A 377 6.20 -11.78 -23.65
CA HIS A 377 6.48 -12.34 -22.34
C HIS A 377 6.08 -11.34 -21.25
N ALA A 378 4.79 -10.99 -21.17
CA ALA A 378 4.30 -10.08 -20.12
C ALA A 378 4.62 -10.71 -18.76
N ARG A 379 5.31 -9.96 -17.90
CA ARG A 379 5.62 -10.38 -16.52
C ARG A 379 4.30 -10.72 -15.81
N LYS A 380 4.22 -11.92 -15.29
CA LYS A 380 3.08 -12.33 -14.45
C LYS A 380 3.16 -11.60 -13.12
N ILE A 381 2.37 -10.55 -12.96
CA ILE A 381 2.26 -9.81 -11.69
C ILE A 381 1.13 -10.45 -10.88
N SER A 382 1.43 -10.88 -9.67
CA SER A 382 0.41 -11.36 -8.73
C SER A 382 0.31 -10.45 -7.51
N MET A 383 -0.86 -10.49 -6.86
CA MET A 383 -1.21 -9.59 -5.77
C MET A 383 -0.20 -9.65 -4.61
N HIS A 384 0.32 -10.83 -4.27
CA HIS A 384 1.27 -11.00 -3.16
C HIS A 384 2.62 -10.31 -3.40
N MET A 385 3.02 -10.09 -4.65
CA MET A 385 4.30 -9.44 -4.99
C MET A 385 4.24 -7.92 -4.82
N ILE A 386 3.09 -7.30 -5.12
CA ILE A 386 2.94 -5.83 -5.15
C ILE A 386 2.16 -5.26 -3.97
N GLY A 387 1.76 -6.13 -3.04
CA GLY A 387 1.01 -5.78 -1.85
C GLY A 387 -0.45 -5.42 -2.15
N GLY A 388 -1.33 -6.37 -1.96
CA GLY A 388 -2.78 -6.27 -2.16
C GLY A 388 -3.51 -5.43 -1.13
#